data_083e2035a71feb5d5fe3b70d9968165c
#
_entry.id   083e2035a71feb5d5fe3b70d9968165c
#
_cell.length_a   1.000
_cell.length_b   1.000
_cell.length_c   1.000
_cell.angle_alpha   90.00
_cell.angle_beta   90.00
_cell.angle_gamma   90.00
#
_symmetry.space_group_name_H-M   'P 1'
#
loop_
_entity.id
_entity.type
_entity.pdbx_description
1 polymer ?
#
loop_
_entity_poly.entity_id
_entity_poly.type
_entity_poly.pdbx_seq_one_letter_code
_entity_poly.pdbx_strand_id
1 'polypeptide(L)'
;MHLIERQLQNAVNKLIAWCDNNGHTISAEKSRCVHFCRKRNMHLDPNIRIRNSPIPVVNEIRFLGVIFDRKLTFLPHVLHLRKKCEKSLNILKVLSKTSWGADRTFLLRIYQAVILSRIDYGCTVYGSVRPTVLRRLDTTLPSGSALERFVPLR
;
A
#
# COMPACT_ATOMS: atom_id res chain seq x y z
N MET A 1 -23.06 -18.23 3.76
CA MET A 1 -21.87 -17.75 4.43
C MET A 1 -21.18 -18.79 5.33
N HIS A 2 -21.92 -19.52 6.15
CA HIS A 2 -21.37 -20.60 7.00
C HIS A 2 -20.48 -21.64 6.31
N LEU A 3 -20.74 -21.97 5.04
CA LEU A 3 -19.93 -22.93 4.30
C LEU A 3 -18.49 -22.39 4.04
N ILE A 4 -18.40 -21.15 3.56
CA ILE A 4 -17.10 -20.51 3.26
C ILE A 4 -16.30 -20.31 4.55
N GLU A 5 -16.96 -19.85 5.61
CA GLU A 5 -16.35 -19.66 6.92
C GLU A 5 -15.79 -20.99 7.47
N ARG A 6 -16.56 -22.07 7.36
CA ARG A 6 -16.13 -23.42 7.77
C ARG A 6 -14.95 -23.91 6.93
N GLN A 7 -14.98 -23.70 5.62
CA GLN A 7 -13.86 -24.08 4.74
C GLN A 7 -12.58 -23.29 5.08
N LEU A 8 -12.73 -21.99 5.33
CA LEU A 8 -11.60 -21.13 5.71
C LEU A 8 -11.03 -21.53 7.08
N GLN A 9 -11.90 -21.80 8.06
CA GLN A 9 -11.47 -22.30 9.39
C GLN A 9 -10.73 -23.63 9.27
N ASN A 10 -11.22 -24.55 8.44
CA ASN A 10 -10.54 -25.83 8.19
C ASN A 10 -9.15 -25.63 7.55
N ALA A 11 -9.03 -24.69 6.62
CA ALA A 11 -7.74 -24.37 6.01
C ALA A 11 -6.75 -23.78 7.04
N VAL A 12 -7.24 -22.88 7.90
CA VAL A 12 -6.44 -22.31 9.00
C VAL A 12 -5.99 -23.41 9.97
N ASN A 13 -6.87 -24.34 10.34
CA ASN A 13 -6.53 -25.45 11.23
C ASN A 13 -5.45 -26.38 10.60
N LYS A 14 -5.55 -26.68 9.30
CA LYS A 14 -4.52 -27.43 8.58
C LYS A 14 -3.17 -26.70 8.57
N LEU A 15 -3.19 -25.38 8.36
CA LEU A 15 -1.99 -24.57 8.40
C LEU A 15 -1.35 -24.56 9.79
N ILE A 16 -2.15 -24.46 10.85
CA ILE A 16 -1.66 -24.55 12.24
C ILE A 16 -0.97 -25.91 12.48
N ALA A 17 -1.64 -26.99 12.11
CA ALA A 17 -1.08 -28.33 12.27
C ALA A 17 0.24 -28.50 11.50
N TRP A 18 0.31 -27.97 10.28
CA TRP A 18 1.54 -28.00 9.50
C TRP A 18 2.66 -27.19 10.17
N CYS A 19 2.35 -25.99 10.68
CA CYS A 19 3.32 -25.16 11.41
C CYS A 19 3.84 -25.87 12.65
N ASP A 20 2.94 -26.46 13.46
CA ASP A 20 3.30 -27.17 14.69
C ASP A 20 4.22 -28.38 14.38
N ASN A 21 3.95 -29.13 13.31
CA ASN A 21 4.78 -30.24 12.86
C ASN A 21 6.17 -29.82 12.34
N ASN A 22 6.32 -28.57 11.90
CA ASN A 22 7.59 -28.04 11.40
C ASN A 22 8.28 -27.07 12.39
N GLY A 23 7.87 -27.06 13.65
CA GLY A 23 8.51 -26.23 14.69
C GLY A 23 8.22 -24.74 14.57
N HIS A 24 7.16 -24.34 13.83
CA HIS A 24 6.75 -22.97 13.67
C HIS A 24 5.51 -22.65 14.50
N THR A 25 5.39 -21.41 14.97
CA THR A 25 4.22 -20.95 15.71
C THR A 25 3.57 -19.76 15.03
N ILE A 26 2.27 -19.85 14.74
CA ILE A 26 1.49 -18.73 14.19
C ILE A 26 1.07 -17.80 15.32
N SER A 27 1.43 -16.50 15.20
CA SER A 27 0.99 -15.48 16.15
C SER A 27 -0.42 -15.01 15.79
N ALA A 28 -1.39 -15.30 16.67
CA ALA A 28 -2.75 -14.82 16.53
C ALA A 28 -2.82 -13.28 16.64
N GLU A 29 -2.02 -12.68 17.52
CA GLU A 29 -1.96 -11.23 17.72
C GLU A 29 -1.51 -10.45 16.47
N LYS A 30 -0.63 -11.04 15.68
CA LYS A 30 -0.13 -10.43 14.42
C LYS A 30 -1.00 -10.79 13.22
N SER A 31 -1.87 -11.79 13.36
CA SER A 31 -2.76 -12.22 12.29
C SER A 31 -3.95 -11.27 12.14
N ARG A 32 -4.32 -10.99 10.91
CA ARG A 32 -5.47 -10.13 10.57
C ARG A 32 -6.26 -10.78 9.46
N CYS A 33 -7.56 -10.58 9.48
CA CYS A 33 -8.46 -11.03 8.42
C CYS A 33 -9.02 -9.81 7.69
N VAL A 34 -9.05 -9.85 6.36
CA VAL A 34 -9.73 -8.85 5.55
C VAL A 34 -10.76 -9.55 4.69
N HIS A 35 -12.01 -9.16 4.85
CA HIS A 35 -13.10 -9.64 4.03
C HIS A 35 -13.27 -8.71 2.82
N PHE A 36 -12.77 -9.12 1.66
CA PHE A 36 -12.92 -8.34 0.42
C PHE A 36 -14.32 -8.46 -0.14
N CYS A 37 -15.07 -7.36 -0.18
CA CYS A 37 -16.42 -7.31 -0.72
C CYS A 37 -16.71 -5.96 -1.38
N ARG A 38 -17.12 -5.98 -2.67
CA ARG A 38 -17.51 -4.78 -3.42
C ARG A 38 -19.00 -4.46 -3.32
N LYS A 39 -19.82 -5.36 -2.79
CA LYS A 39 -21.28 -5.15 -2.64
C LYS A 39 -21.58 -4.04 -1.64
N ARG A 40 -22.70 -3.34 -1.83
CA ARG A 40 -23.17 -2.29 -0.90
C ARG A 40 -23.59 -2.88 0.45
N ASN A 41 -24.34 -3.98 0.43
CA ASN A 41 -24.74 -4.69 1.63
C ASN A 41 -23.63 -5.67 1.99
N MET A 42 -22.86 -5.33 3.02
CA MET A 42 -21.81 -6.20 3.52
C MET A 42 -22.44 -7.42 4.21
N HIS A 43 -21.96 -8.59 3.84
CA HIS A 43 -22.21 -9.79 4.63
C HIS A 43 -21.52 -9.66 5.99
N LEU A 44 -22.03 -10.38 6.98
CA LEU A 44 -21.38 -10.50 8.29
C LEU A 44 -19.92 -10.90 8.11
N ASP A 45 -19.06 -10.30 8.91
CA ASP A 45 -17.65 -10.63 8.91
C ASP A 45 -17.41 -12.06 9.41
N PRO A 46 -16.49 -12.82 8.80
CA PRO A 46 -16.22 -14.19 9.21
C PRO A 46 -15.55 -14.23 10.58
N ASN A 47 -15.98 -15.16 11.43
CA ASN A 47 -15.36 -15.40 12.74
C ASN A 47 -14.33 -16.52 12.61
N ILE A 48 -13.09 -16.15 12.33
CA ILE A 48 -11.98 -17.10 12.17
C ILE A 48 -11.11 -17.09 13.42
N ARG A 49 -10.64 -18.25 13.82
CA ARG A 49 -9.83 -18.42 15.03
C ARG A 49 -8.52 -19.15 14.73
N ILE A 50 -7.47 -18.72 15.40
CA ILE A 50 -6.21 -19.46 15.50
C ILE A 50 -6.19 -20.07 16.90
N ARG A 51 -6.33 -21.39 16.97
CA ARG A 51 -6.56 -22.10 18.23
C ARG A 51 -7.79 -21.50 18.95
N ASN A 52 -7.61 -20.93 20.13
CA ASN A 52 -8.70 -20.30 20.90
C ASN A 52 -8.81 -18.78 20.72
N SER A 53 -7.87 -18.16 19.99
CA SER A 53 -7.82 -16.70 19.80
C SER A 53 -8.54 -16.28 18.54
N PRO A 54 -9.53 -15.38 18.60
CA PRO A 54 -10.20 -14.86 17.40
C PRO A 54 -9.24 -13.96 16.61
N ILE A 55 -9.26 -14.07 15.27
CA ILE A 55 -8.52 -13.17 14.39
C ILE A 55 -9.36 -11.92 14.16
N PRO A 56 -8.86 -10.71 14.47
CA PRO A 56 -9.60 -9.49 14.24
C PRO A 56 -9.79 -9.23 12.74
N VAL A 57 -11.02 -8.89 12.35
CA VAL A 57 -11.34 -8.46 11.00
C VAL A 57 -11.07 -6.97 10.90
N VAL A 58 -10.27 -6.57 9.91
CA VAL A 58 -9.89 -5.17 9.68
C VAL A 58 -10.36 -4.68 8.32
N ASN A 59 -10.59 -3.37 8.20
CA ASN A 59 -11.03 -2.76 6.95
C ASN A 59 -9.90 -2.57 5.94
N GLU A 60 -8.67 -2.50 6.43
CA GLU A 60 -7.47 -2.28 5.63
C GLU A 60 -6.33 -3.13 6.16
N ILE A 61 -5.52 -3.65 5.26
CA ILE A 61 -4.29 -4.36 5.61
C ILE A 61 -3.14 -3.89 4.74
N ARG A 62 -1.98 -3.74 5.35
CA ARG A 62 -0.75 -3.50 4.62
C ARG A 62 -0.02 -4.82 4.40
N PHE A 63 0.08 -5.23 3.14
CA PHE A 63 0.79 -6.43 2.73
C PHE A 63 1.87 -6.08 1.72
N LEU A 64 3.12 -6.46 1.99
CA LEU A 64 4.29 -6.16 1.15
C LEU A 64 4.35 -4.68 0.71
N GLY A 65 4.03 -3.76 1.61
CA GLY A 65 4.09 -2.32 1.32
C GLY A 65 2.84 -1.72 0.66
N VAL A 66 1.96 -2.53 0.08
CA VAL A 66 0.69 -2.10 -0.52
C VAL A 66 -0.44 -2.17 0.51
N ILE A 67 -1.30 -1.16 0.55
CA ILE A 67 -2.47 -1.12 1.43
C ILE A 67 -3.68 -1.60 0.64
N PHE A 68 -4.28 -2.69 1.09
CA PHE A 68 -5.50 -3.27 0.54
C PHE A 68 -6.68 -2.86 1.42
N ASP A 69 -7.68 -2.21 0.84
CA ASP A 69 -8.95 -1.90 1.47
C ASP A 69 -10.02 -2.94 1.13
N ARG A 70 -11.04 -3.10 1.97
CA ARG A 70 -12.13 -4.11 1.78
C ARG A 70 -12.77 -4.09 0.40
N LYS A 71 -12.86 -2.92 -0.24
CA LYS A 71 -13.48 -2.75 -1.55
C LYS A 71 -12.49 -2.85 -2.71
N LEU A 72 -11.20 -3.03 -2.41
CA LEU A 72 -10.11 -3.02 -3.40
C LEU A 72 -10.14 -1.75 -4.27
N THR A 73 -10.39 -0.61 -3.63
CA THR A 73 -10.36 0.71 -4.30
C THR A 73 -8.96 1.26 -4.38
N PHE A 74 -8.06 0.77 -3.52
CA PHE A 74 -6.68 1.24 -3.32
C PHE A 74 -6.56 2.75 -3.03
N LEU A 75 -7.68 3.41 -2.73
CA LEU A 75 -7.67 4.84 -2.37
C LEU A 75 -6.77 5.12 -1.15
N PRO A 76 -6.83 4.32 -0.06
CA PRO A 76 -5.93 4.50 1.08
C PRO A 76 -4.46 4.35 0.69
N HIS A 77 -4.14 3.40 -0.19
CA HIS A 77 -2.78 3.21 -0.69
C HIS A 77 -2.29 4.42 -1.49
N VAL A 78 -3.08 4.89 -2.44
CA VAL A 78 -2.75 6.06 -3.27
C VAL A 78 -2.54 7.31 -2.41
N LEU A 79 -3.39 7.54 -1.41
CA LEU A 79 -3.23 8.67 -0.48
C LEU A 79 -1.96 8.53 0.39
N HIS A 80 -1.66 7.32 0.84
CA HIS A 80 -0.43 7.05 1.58
C HIS A 80 0.82 7.29 0.72
N LEU A 81 0.80 6.81 -0.52
CA LEU A 81 1.87 7.01 -1.50
C LEU A 81 2.07 8.48 -1.81
N ARG A 82 0.97 9.21 -2.07
CA ARG A 82 0.96 10.66 -2.26
C ARG A 82 1.69 11.38 -1.13
N LYS A 83 1.30 11.13 0.13
CA LYS A 83 1.92 11.74 1.30
C LYS A 83 3.42 11.45 1.41
N LYS A 84 3.85 10.25 1.02
CA LYS A 84 5.28 9.90 0.96
C LYS A 84 6.02 10.66 -0.14
N CYS A 85 5.43 10.79 -1.32
CA CYS A 85 6.00 11.54 -2.43
C CYS A 85 6.11 13.03 -2.11
N GLU A 86 5.08 13.63 -1.50
CA GLU A 86 5.08 15.03 -1.04
C GLU A 86 6.25 15.32 -0.09
N LYS A 87 6.48 14.44 0.89
CA LYS A 87 7.62 14.59 1.81
C LYS A 87 8.97 14.56 1.08
N SER A 88 9.14 13.64 0.13
CA SER A 88 10.36 13.56 -0.64
C SER A 88 10.56 14.74 -1.59
N LEU A 89 9.48 15.25 -2.20
CA LEU A 89 9.49 16.46 -3.02
C LEU A 89 9.89 17.70 -2.21
N ASN A 90 9.45 17.81 -0.96
CA ASN A 90 9.84 18.92 -0.09
C ASN A 90 11.35 18.91 0.20
N ILE A 91 11.95 17.73 0.38
CA ILE A 91 13.41 17.60 0.52
C ILE A 91 14.11 18.06 -0.77
N LEU A 92 13.64 17.61 -1.95
CA LEU A 92 14.20 18.03 -3.22
C LEU A 92 14.10 19.55 -3.44
N LYS A 93 12.97 20.17 -3.03
CA LYS A 93 12.78 21.62 -3.08
C LYS A 93 13.80 22.37 -2.21
N VAL A 94 14.13 21.85 -1.05
CA VAL A 94 15.16 22.45 -0.17
C VAL A 94 16.53 22.32 -0.85
N LEU A 95 16.88 21.12 -1.32
CA LEU A 95 18.17 20.88 -1.99
C LEU A 95 18.36 21.74 -3.23
N SER A 96 17.31 22.04 -4.00
CA SER A 96 17.39 22.86 -5.20
C SER A 96 17.66 24.36 -4.92
N LYS A 97 17.40 24.82 -3.69
CA LYS A 97 17.57 26.22 -3.28
C LYS A 97 18.91 26.52 -2.63
N THR A 98 19.71 25.48 -2.32
CA THR A 98 20.98 25.67 -1.63
C THR A 98 22.05 26.17 -2.61
N SER A 99 22.90 27.13 -2.19
CA SER A 99 23.99 27.73 -3.02
C SER A 99 25.06 26.74 -3.46
N TRP A 100 25.26 25.67 -2.70
CA TRP A 100 26.10 24.51 -3.04
C TRP A 100 25.28 23.40 -3.72
N GLY A 101 24.10 23.78 -4.21
CA GLY A 101 23.02 22.90 -4.63
C GLY A 101 23.45 21.86 -5.63
N ALA A 102 22.79 20.72 -5.52
CA ALA A 102 22.95 19.62 -6.43
C ALA A 102 22.60 20.07 -7.86
N ASP A 103 23.44 19.66 -8.82
CA ASP A 103 23.17 19.87 -10.24
C ASP A 103 21.80 19.31 -10.65
N ARG A 104 21.21 19.91 -11.68
CA ARG A 104 19.91 19.49 -12.23
C ARG A 104 19.86 18.00 -12.51
N THR A 105 20.92 17.44 -13.10
CA THR A 105 21.03 16.01 -13.41
C THR A 105 20.97 15.15 -12.16
N PHE A 106 21.61 15.59 -11.10
CA PHE A 106 21.60 14.90 -9.81
C PHE A 106 20.20 14.94 -9.16
N LEU A 107 19.53 16.09 -9.16
CA LEU A 107 18.17 16.22 -8.65
C LEU A 107 17.17 15.35 -9.43
N LEU A 108 17.31 15.26 -10.76
CA LEU A 108 16.50 14.36 -11.58
C LEU A 108 16.74 12.89 -11.25
N ARG A 109 17.98 12.49 -11.04
CA ARG A 109 18.32 11.12 -10.60
C ARG A 109 17.70 10.78 -9.26
N ILE A 110 17.76 11.70 -8.28
CA ILE A 110 17.10 11.51 -6.98
C ILE A 110 15.59 11.42 -7.15
N TYR A 111 14.99 12.27 -7.97
CA TYR A 111 13.56 12.22 -8.25
C TYR A 111 13.16 10.85 -8.81
N GLN A 112 13.87 10.36 -9.82
CA GLN A 112 13.65 9.04 -10.40
C GLN A 112 13.83 7.92 -9.38
N ALA A 113 14.94 7.93 -8.65
CA ALA A 113 15.28 6.88 -7.70
C ALA A 113 14.37 6.84 -6.47
N VAL A 114 13.86 7.98 -6.00
CA VAL A 114 13.12 8.06 -4.73
C VAL A 114 11.63 8.20 -4.94
N ILE A 115 11.18 8.93 -5.95
CA ILE A 115 9.76 9.21 -6.15
C ILE A 115 9.16 8.26 -7.16
N LEU A 116 9.73 8.17 -8.37
CA LEU A 116 9.19 7.28 -9.40
C LEU A 116 9.28 5.82 -8.99
N SER A 117 10.39 5.38 -8.41
CA SER A 117 10.53 4.00 -7.92
C SER A 117 9.47 3.60 -6.89
N ARG A 118 9.01 4.54 -6.06
CA ARG A 118 7.92 4.28 -5.09
C ARG A 118 6.57 4.15 -5.77
N ILE A 119 6.34 4.90 -6.85
CA ILE A 119 5.11 4.82 -7.62
C ILE A 119 5.09 3.53 -8.42
N ASP A 120 6.22 3.16 -9.03
CA ASP A 120 6.33 1.92 -9.81
C ASP A 120 6.20 0.68 -8.93
N TYR A 121 6.60 0.79 -7.66
CA TYR A 121 6.47 -0.32 -6.73
C TYR A 121 5.01 -0.71 -6.51
N GLY A 122 4.67 -1.92 -6.94
CA GLY A 122 3.32 -2.47 -6.83
C GLY A 122 2.30 -1.88 -7.82
N CYS A 123 2.73 -1.09 -8.83
CA CYS A 123 1.84 -0.50 -9.83
C CYS A 123 1.00 -1.54 -10.58
N THR A 124 1.51 -2.75 -10.76
CA THR A 124 0.77 -3.89 -11.32
C THR A 124 -0.46 -4.26 -10.49
N VAL A 125 -0.42 -4.03 -9.17
CA VAL A 125 -1.52 -4.35 -8.26
C VAL A 125 -2.58 -3.24 -8.27
N TYR A 126 -2.16 -1.98 -8.13
CA TYR A 126 -3.09 -0.85 -8.04
C TYR A 126 -3.27 -0.06 -9.35
N GLY A 127 -2.53 -0.40 -10.41
CA GLY A 127 -2.63 0.28 -11.71
C GLY A 127 -3.96 0.09 -12.42
N SER A 128 -4.73 -0.96 -12.08
CA SER A 128 -6.09 -1.21 -12.59
C SER A 128 -7.18 -0.40 -11.88
N VAL A 129 -6.80 0.48 -10.97
CA VAL A 129 -7.71 1.35 -10.22
C VAL A 129 -8.32 2.42 -11.12
N ARG A 130 -9.50 2.90 -10.72
CA ARG A 130 -10.20 3.96 -11.46
C ARG A 130 -9.29 5.17 -11.70
N PRO A 131 -9.27 5.74 -12.92
CA PRO A 131 -8.43 6.90 -13.25
C PRO A 131 -8.60 8.08 -12.29
N THR A 132 -9.82 8.28 -11.74
CA THR A 132 -10.12 9.32 -10.75
C THR A 132 -9.34 9.19 -9.45
N VAL A 133 -8.94 7.96 -9.08
CA VAL A 133 -8.10 7.71 -7.90
C VAL A 133 -6.64 7.98 -8.23
N LEU A 134 -6.17 7.53 -9.41
CA LEU A 134 -4.79 7.76 -9.87
C LEU A 134 -4.48 9.24 -10.08
N ARG A 135 -5.43 10.04 -10.59
CA ARG A 135 -5.28 11.51 -10.72
C ARG A 135 -4.94 12.21 -9.40
N ARG A 136 -5.21 11.60 -8.27
CA ARG A 136 -4.78 12.14 -6.97
C ARG A 136 -3.27 12.07 -6.76
N LEU A 137 -2.56 11.20 -7.47
CA LEU A 137 -1.09 11.22 -7.53
C LEU A 137 -0.62 12.33 -8.46
N ASP A 138 -1.26 12.51 -9.61
CA ASP A 138 -0.87 13.49 -10.62
C ASP A 138 -0.89 14.92 -10.08
N THR A 139 -1.85 15.26 -9.21
CA THR A 139 -1.95 16.59 -8.58
C THR A 139 -0.75 16.92 -7.68
N THR A 140 0.01 15.93 -7.27
CA THR A 140 1.17 16.12 -6.37
C THR A 140 2.48 16.03 -7.12
N LEU A 141 2.49 15.22 -8.19
CA LEU A 141 3.68 15.04 -9.02
C LEU A 141 3.77 16.23 -9.97
N PRO A 142 4.92 16.91 -10.00
CA PRO A 142 5.14 17.89 -11.04
C PRO A 142 5.08 17.17 -12.39
N SER A 143 4.18 17.61 -13.28
CA SER A 143 4.26 17.26 -14.69
C SER A 143 5.66 17.59 -15.22
N GLY A 144 6.15 16.94 -16.28
CA GLY A 144 7.50 17.15 -16.79
C GLY A 144 7.89 18.63 -16.95
N SER A 145 6.92 19.49 -17.34
CA SER A 145 7.08 20.97 -17.39
C SER A 145 7.18 21.62 -16.00
N ALA A 146 6.68 20.98 -14.93
CA ALA A 146 6.78 21.52 -13.58
C ALA A 146 8.09 21.11 -12.90
N LEU A 147 8.74 19.99 -13.31
CA LEU A 147 10.11 19.69 -12.93
C LEU A 147 11.09 20.79 -13.37
N GLU A 148 10.85 21.39 -14.53
CA GLU A 148 11.63 22.53 -15.03
C GLU A 148 11.48 23.78 -14.14
N ARG A 149 10.34 23.98 -13.48
CA ARG A 149 10.13 25.07 -12.51
C ARG A 149 10.82 24.83 -11.18
N PHE A 150 11.05 23.57 -10.78
CA PHE A 150 11.75 23.25 -9.53
C PHE A 150 13.26 23.25 -9.67
N VAL A 151 13.76 23.14 -10.91
CA VAL A 151 15.18 23.16 -11.24
C VAL A 151 15.38 24.28 -12.28
N PRO A 152 15.52 25.54 -11.84
CA PRO A 152 15.74 26.65 -12.76
C PRO A 152 16.97 26.41 -13.61
N LEU A 153 16.85 26.71 -14.88
CA LEU A 153 18.00 26.78 -15.79
C LEU A 153 18.94 27.88 -15.25
N ARG A 154 20.12 27.52 -14.81
CA ARG A 154 21.25 28.44 -14.66
C ARG A 154 22.07 28.40 -15.91
#